data_c7f3c603d437d112b7702b41d842823e
#
_entry.id   c7f3c603d437d112b7702b41d842823e
#
_cell.length_a   1.000
_cell.length_b   1.000
_cell.length_c   1.000
_cell.angle_alpha   90.00
_cell.angle_beta   90.00
_cell.angle_gamma   90.00
#
_symmetry.space_group_name_H-M   'P 1'
#
loop_
_entity.id
_entity.type
_entity.pdbx_description
1 polymer ?
#
loop_
_entity_poly.entity_id
_entity_poly.type
_entity_poly.pdbx_seq_one_letter_code
_entity_poly.pdbx_strand_id
1 'polypeptide(L)'
;DVFQVVISQRFKTQTQADPFSIYRVLRVINPSPYMFYLKMNDLKLIGSSPEVMVKVDGKKVILRPIAGTRRRGKDDKEDTQFTDELIADPKERAEHIMLLDLGRNDLGRVSRYGSVHIDEKMVIEKYSHVMHITSSVCGELEDGKTAFDSLKACLPAGTLSGAPKIRAMQIIDEIEPTKRGPYGGAVGYFDFFGNMNTCITIRTILIKGNDAYIQAGAGIVADSIPEREYEETVNKAKGLLKAIEIAEKMTG
;
A
#
# COMPACT_ATOMS: atom_id res chain seq x y z
N ASP A 1 4.12 -23.24 -4.29
CA ASP A 1 2.69 -23.04 -4.05
C ASP A 1 2.22 -21.65 -4.49
N VAL A 2 3.10 -20.63 -4.44
CA VAL A 2 2.82 -19.24 -4.82
C VAL A 2 3.94 -18.69 -5.69
N PHE A 3 3.61 -17.69 -6.52
CA PHE A 3 4.60 -16.91 -7.26
C PHE A 3 5.25 -15.85 -6.36
N GLN A 4 4.42 -15.24 -5.49
CA GLN A 4 4.84 -14.25 -4.51
C GLN A 4 3.96 -14.36 -3.26
N VAL A 5 4.57 -14.10 -2.10
CA VAL A 5 3.86 -13.90 -0.83
C VAL A 5 4.46 -12.69 -0.11
N VAL A 6 3.60 -11.83 0.44
CA VAL A 6 4.07 -10.66 1.19
C VAL A 6 4.08 -11.00 2.68
N ILE A 7 5.27 -11.14 3.24
CA ILE A 7 5.45 -11.41 4.67
C ILE A 7 5.78 -10.10 5.38
N SER A 8 5.20 -9.91 6.56
CA SER A 8 5.38 -8.69 7.33
C SER A 8 5.91 -8.94 8.75
N GLN A 9 6.55 -7.91 9.30
CA GLN A 9 6.93 -7.87 10.70
C GLN A 9 6.35 -6.63 11.39
N ARG A 10 6.16 -6.75 12.70
CA ARG A 10 5.64 -5.67 13.53
C ARG A 10 6.74 -5.09 14.40
N PHE A 11 6.90 -3.78 14.33
CA PHE A 11 7.75 -2.99 15.22
C PHE A 11 6.87 -2.42 16.33
N LYS A 12 7.38 -2.41 17.55
CA LYS A 12 6.74 -1.81 18.71
C LYS A 12 7.69 -0.84 19.37
N THR A 13 7.21 0.35 19.72
CA THR A 13 7.90 1.32 20.55
C THR A 13 6.91 1.96 21.52
N GLN A 14 7.43 2.65 22.54
CA GLN A 14 6.60 3.49 23.41
C GLN A 14 6.81 4.96 23.06
N THR A 15 5.77 5.76 23.23
CA THR A 15 5.82 7.20 23.01
C THR A 15 4.93 7.96 23.98
N GLN A 16 5.40 9.14 24.40
CA GLN A 16 4.63 10.13 25.16
C GLN A 16 4.16 11.29 24.28
N ALA A 17 4.57 11.29 23.00
CA ALA A 17 4.17 12.36 22.08
C ALA A 17 2.65 12.32 21.84
N ASP A 18 2.04 13.50 21.73
CA ASP A 18 0.66 13.62 21.31
C ASP A 18 0.50 13.00 19.91
N PRO A 19 -0.46 12.07 19.74
CA PRO A 19 -0.65 11.38 18.45
C PRO A 19 -0.94 12.31 17.28
N PHE A 20 -1.62 13.44 17.49
CA PHE A 20 -1.85 14.40 16.43
C PHE A 20 -0.58 15.17 16.04
N SER A 21 0.32 15.41 16.99
CA SER A 21 1.65 15.97 16.71
C SER A 21 2.49 15.02 15.85
N ILE A 22 2.42 13.70 16.09
CA ILE A 22 3.05 12.70 15.22
C ILE A 22 2.49 12.79 13.79
N TYR A 23 1.16 12.92 13.63
CA TYR A 23 0.54 13.11 12.32
C TYR A 23 1.04 14.38 11.61
N ARG A 24 1.16 15.50 12.35
CA ARG A 24 1.65 16.76 11.79
C ARG A 24 3.09 16.64 11.30
N VAL A 25 3.96 15.96 12.04
CA VAL A 25 5.33 15.66 11.62
C VAL A 25 5.32 14.78 10.37
N LEU A 26 4.56 13.69 10.40
CA LEU A 26 4.50 12.74 9.28
C LEU A 26 4.09 13.41 7.97
N ARG A 27 3.14 14.37 8.02
CA ARG A 27 2.75 15.17 6.85
C ARG A 27 3.91 15.97 6.22
N VAL A 28 4.89 16.35 7.03
CA VAL A 28 6.03 17.15 6.57
C VAL A 28 7.14 16.26 6.02
N ILE A 29 7.48 15.18 6.75
CA ILE A 29 8.65 14.37 6.41
C ILE A 29 8.37 13.24 5.41
N ASN A 30 7.11 12.80 5.32
CA ASN A 30 6.70 11.70 4.44
C ASN A 30 5.27 11.92 3.89
N PRO A 31 5.02 12.98 3.12
CA PRO A 31 3.72 13.20 2.50
C PRO A 31 3.38 12.11 1.49
N SER A 32 2.12 11.71 1.44
CA SER A 32 1.59 10.70 0.54
C SER A 32 0.18 11.09 0.08
N PRO A 33 -0.35 10.51 -1.01
CA PRO A 33 -1.68 10.83 -1.51
C PRO A 33 -2.80 10.64 -0.49
N TYR A 34 -2.63 9.69 0.43
CA TYR A 34 -3.63 9.40 1.47
C TYR A 34 -3.04 9.65 2.85
N MET A 35 -3.28 10.83 3.37
CA MET A 35 -2.93 11.22 4.74
C MET A 35 -4.17 11.12 5.62
N PHE A 36 -4.09 10.38 6.74
CA PHE A 36 -5.23 10.25 7.65
C PHE A 36 -4.81 10.21 9.12
N TYR A 37 -5.71 10.72 9.95
CA TYR A 37 -5.69 10.61 11.40
C TYR A 37 -7.07 10.17 11.87
N LEU A 38 -7.18 8.95 12.39
CA LEU A 38 -8.43 8.39 12.90
C LEU A 38 -8.29 8.14 14.41
N LYS A 39 -9.24 8.69 15.18
CA LYS A 39 -9.34 8.47 16.62
C LYS A 39 -10.58 7.63 16.89
N MET A 40 -10.37 6.41 17.40
CA MET A 40 -11.42 5.45 17.70
C MET A 40 -11.22 4.97 19.14
N ASN A 41 -11.94 5.59 20.08
CA ASN A 41 -11.79 5.33 21.52
C ASN A 41 -10.33 5.42 21.98
N ASP A 42 -9.74 4.30 22.42
CA ASP A 42 -8.35 4.20 22.88
C ASP A 42 -7.34 4.00 21.74
N LEU A 43 -7.82 3.74 20.53
CA LEU A 43 -6.98 3.53 19.35
C LEU A 43 -6.84 4.80 18.51
N LYS A 44 -5.65 5.05 17.96
CA LYS A 44 -5.41 6.07 16.95
C LYS A 44 -4.66 5.44 15.78
N LEU A 45 -5.12 5.74 14.57
CA LEU A 45 -4.43 5.37 13.33
C LEU A 45 -3.89 6.64 12.68
N ILE A 46 -2.59 6.65 12.41
CA ILE A 46 -1.86 7.77 11.80
C ILE A 46 -1.20 7.23 10.55
N GLY A 47 -1.69 7.63 9.38
CA GLY A 47 -1.28 7.04 8.13
C GLY A 47 -0.81 8.03 7.08
N SER A 48 0.13 7.57 6.27
CA SER A 48 0.67 8.21 5.08
C SER A 48 0.77 7.16 3.96
N SER A 49 -0.41 6.69 3.50
CA SER A 49 -0.47 5.62 2.52
C SER A 49 -0.25 6.14 1.09
N PRO A 50 0.65 5.53 0.33
CA PRO A 50 0.86 5.92 -1.06
C PRO A 50 -0.10 5.22 -2.04
N GLU A 51 -0.80 4.17 -1.61
CA GLU A 51 -1.43 3.22 -2.54
C GLU A 51 -2.94 3.16 -2.38
N VAL A 52 -3.64 3.30 -3.50
CA VAL A 52 -5.09 3.06 -3.59
C VAL A 52 -5.40 1.61 -3.28
N MET A 53 -6.41 1.34 -2.42
CA MET A 53 -7.00 0.01 -2.31
C MET A 53 -7.95 -0.24 -3.48
N VAL A 54 -8.99 0.56 -3.59
CA VAL A 54 -9.94 0.61 -4.70
C VAL A 54 -10.71 1.91 -4.66
N LYS A 55 -11.00 2.47 -5.85
CA LYS A 55 -11.84 3.66 -6.02
C LYS A 55 -13.05 3.29 -6.88
N VAL A 56 -14.21 3.84 -6.53
CA VAL A 56 -15.44 3.79 -7.35
C VAL A 56 -15.92 5.21 -7.59
N ASP A 57 -16.15 5.54 -8.86
CA ASP A 57 -16.61 6.84 -9.31
C ASP A 57 -17.78 6.61 -10.29
N GLY A 58 -19.00 6.82 -9.83
CA GLY A 58 -20.21 6.37 -10.48
C GLY A 58 -20.21 4.85 -10.68
N LYS A 59 -20.15 4.40 -11.92
CA LYS A 59 -20.00 2.97 -12.28
C LYS A 59 -18.55 2.55 -12.54
N LYS A 60 -17.60 3.47 -12.63
CA LYS A 60 -16.20 3.15 -12.91
C LYS A 60 -15.51 2.67 -11.64
N VAL A 61 -14.99 1.43 -11.64
CA VAL A 61 -14.16 0.87 -10.58
C VAL A 61 -12.71 0.94 -11.02
N ILE A 62 -11.83 1.37 -10.14
CA ILE A 62 -10.42 1.65 -10.45
C ILE A 62 -9.51 1.03 -9.41
N LEU A 63 -8.53 0.25 -9.86
CA LEU A 63 -7.35 -0.18 -9.11
C LEU A 63 -6.10 0.45 -9.70
N ARG A 64 -5.15 0.77 -8.82
CA ARG A 64 -3.89 1.36 -9.27
C ARG A 64 -2.71 0.68 -8.60
N PRO A 65 -2.32 -0.52 -9.07
CA PRO A 65 -1.17 -1.23 -8.54
C PRO A 65 0.11 -0.41 -8.76
N ILE A 66 0.94 -0.39 -7.74
CA ILE A 66 2.25 0.26 -7.71
C ILE A 66 3.27 -0.82 -7.43
N ALA A 67 4.29 -0.93 -8.29
CA ALA A 67 5.43 -1.82 -8.09
C ALA A 67 6.72 -1.15 -8.58
N GLY A 68 7.83 -1.73 -8.19
CA GLY A 68 9.13 -1.17 -8.53
C GLY A 68 9.40 0.18 -7.86
N THR A 69 10.61 0.36 -7.39
CA THR A 69 10.99 1.61 -6.73
C THR A 69 12.43 1.96 -7.11
N ARG A 70 12.64 3.21 -7.50
CA ARG A 70 13.98 3.82 -7.59
C ARG A 70 13.97 5.15 -6.86
N ARG A 71 15.12 5.55 -6.33
CA ARG A 71 15.29 6.91 -5.77
C ARG A 71 15.20 7.96 -6.87
N ARG A 72 14.94 9.19 -6.51
CA ARG A 72 15.08 10.34 -7.42
C ARG A 72 16.53 10.60 -7.75
N GLY A 73 16.79 11.04 -8.94
CA GLY A 73 18.11 11.54 -9.37
C GLY A 73 18.46 12.85 -8.70
N LYS A 74 19.74 13.21 -8.75
CA LYS A 74 20.22 14.52 -8.29
C LYS A 74 19.90 15.63 -9.27
N ASP A 75 19.70 15.25 -10.52
CA ASP A 75 19.34 16.11 -11.64
C ASP A 75 18.43 15.35 -12.65
N ASP A 76 17.93 16.05 -13.65
CA ASP A 76 17.03 15.49 -14.68
C ASP A 76 17.66 14.35 -15.49
N LYS A 77 18.99 14.37 -15.66
CA LYS A 77 19.72 13.34 -16.40
C LYS A 77 19.78 12.04 -15.60
N GLU A 78 20.13 12.12 -14.32
CA GLU A 78 20.14 10.94 -13.42
C GLU A 78 18.71 10.42 -13.21
N ASP A 79 17.71 11.31 -13.12
CA ASP A 79 16.28 10.92 -13.04
C ASP A 79 15.82 10.14 -14.28
N THR A 80 16.26 10.57 -15.46
CA THR A 80 15.96 9.88 -16.74
C THR A 80 16.64 8.52 -16.77
N GLN A 81 17.90 8.42 -16.37
CA GLN A 81 18.63 7.16 -16.29
C GLN A 81 17.92 6.16 -15.37
N PHE A 82 17.52 6.58 -14.16
CA PHE A 82 16.79 5.69 -13.24
C PHE A 82 15.40 5.29 -13.74
N THR A 83 14.75 6.17 -14.48
CA THR A 83 13.49 5.86 -15.17
C THR A 83 13.69 4.75 -16.20
N ASP A 84 14.70 4.88 -17.05
CA ASP A 84 15.01 3.90 -18.10
C ASP A 84 15.44 2.54 -17.49
N GLU A 85 16.28 2.58 -16.46
CA GLU A 85 16.69 1.39 -15.71
C GLU A 85 15.49 0.68 -15.09
N LEU A 86 14.57 1.41 -14.46
CA LEU A 86 13.38 0.85 -13.82
C LEU A 86 12.44 0.19 -14.82
N ILE A 87 12.18 0.86 -15.95
CA ILE A 87 11.31 0.32 -17.01
C ILE A 87 11.95 -0.88 -17.70
N ALA A 88 13.28 -0.90 -17.83
CA ALA A 88 14.00 -1.97 -18.49
C ALA A 88 14.21 -3.21 -17.58
N ASP A 89 14.06 -3.08 -16.27
CA ASP A 89 14.32 -4.15 -15.30
C ASP A 89 13.31 -5.30 -15.47
N PRO A 90 13.77 -6.52 -15.89
CA PRO A 90 12.86 -7.62 -16.16
C PRO A 90 12.11 -8.12 -14.91
N LYS A 91 12.75 -8.06 -13.74
CA LYS A 91 12.16 -8.50 -12.45
C LYS A 91 11.03 -7.56 -12.04
N GLU A 92 11.29 -6.25 -12.03
CA GLU A 92 10.30 -5.24 -11.68
C GLU A 92 9.08 -5.28 -12.63
N ARG A 93 9.34 -5.49 -13.93
CA ARG A 93 8.29 -5.67 -14.94
C ARG A 93 7.44 -6.91 -14.71
N ALA A 94 8.08 -8.04 -14.40
CA ALA A 94 7.38 -9.31 -14.16
C ALA A 94 6.49 -9.20 -12.91
N GLU A 95 7.00 -8.62 -11.83
CA GLU A 95 6.23 -8.35 -10.62
C GLU A 95 5.06 -7.43 -10.91
N HIS A 96 5.29 -6.33 -11.62
CA HIS A 96 4.23 -5.38 -11.97
C HIS A 96 3.13 -6.01 -12.82
N ILE A 97 3.48 -6.85 -13.83
CA ILE A 97 2.50 -7.58 -14.65
C ILE A 97 1.68 -8.55 -13.79
N MET A 98 2.32 -9.24 -12.85
CA MET A 98 1.62 -10.14 -11.93
C MET A 98 0.60 -9.38 -11.07
N LEU A 99 0.96 -8.23 -10.51
CA LEU A 99 0.06 -7.39 -9.72
C LEU A 99 -1.07 -6.80 -10.57
N LEU A 100 -0.77 -6.46 -11.83
CA LEU A 100 -1.75 -5.98 -12.80
C LEU A 100 -2.80 -7.07 -13.10
N ASP A 101 -2.37 -8.30 -13.35
CA ASP A 101 -3.27 -9.43 -13.61
C ASP A 101 -4.09 -9.79 -12.38
N LEU A 102 -3.50 -9.71 -11.18
CA LEU A 102 -4.23 -9.89 -9.93
C LEU A 102 -5.32 -8.82 -9.77
N GLY A 103 -5.01 -7.55 -10.06
CA GLY A 103 -5.99 -6.45 -10.05
C GLY A 103 -7.10 -6.66 -11.09
N ARG A 104 -6.77 -7.12 -12.29
CA ARG A 104 -7.78 -7.48 -13.31
C ARG A 104 -8.71 -8.60 -12.83
N ASN A 105 -8.17 -9.60 -12.17
CA ASN A 105 -8.95 -10.70 -11.61
C ASN A 105 -9.87 -10.21 -10.47
N ASP A 106 -9.37 -9.35 -9.59
CA ASP A 106 -10.17 -8.77 -8.51
C ASP A 106 -11.34 -7.94 -9.05
N LEU A 107 -11.09 -7.05 -10.03
CA LEU A 107 -12.14 -6.24 -10.67
C LEU A 107 -13.11 -7.10 -11.48
N GLY A 108 -12.64 -8.17 -12.12
CA GLY A 108 -13.48 -9.07 -12.90
C GLY A 108 -14.61 -9.72 -12.10
N ARG A 109 -14.49 -9.78 -10.78
CA ARG A 109 -15.49 -10.35 -9.86
C ARG A 109 -16.71 -9.44 -9.62
N VAL A 110 -16.58 -8.16 -9.93
CA VAL A 110 -17.61 -7.14 -9.66
C VAL A 110 -17.93 -6.26 -10.85
N SER A 111 -17.18 -6.42 -11.94
CA SER A 111 -17.35 -5.62 -13.15
C SER A 111 -18.18 -6.38 -14.20
N ARG A 112 -18.90 -5.63 -14.98
CA ARG A 112 -19.61 -6.16 -16.14
C ARG A 112 -18.64 -6.94 -17.06
N TYR A 113 -19.08 -8.08 -17.54
CA TYR A 113 -18.27 -8.91 -18.43
C TYR A 113 -17.75 -8.11 -19.65
N GLY A 114 -16.44 -8.25 -19.92
CA GLY A 114 -15.75 -7.55 -21.00
C GLY A 114 -15.41 -6.08 -20.74
N SER A 115 -15.78 -5.49 -19.57
CA SER A 115 -15.51 -4.09 -19.26
C SER A 115 -14.13 -3.85 -18.63
N VAL A 116 -13.48 -4.90 -18.10
CA VAL A 116 -12.18 -4.75 -17.45
C VAL A 116 -11.09 -4.52 -18.47
N HIS A 117 -10.41 -3.38 -18.35
CA HIS A 117 -9.33 -2.97 -19.24
C HIS A 117 -8.24 -2.21 -18.49
N ILE A 118 -7.13 -1.97 -19.16
CA ILE A 118 -6.00 -1.20 -18.62
C ILE A 118 -6.04 0.18 -19.27
N ASP A 119 -6.28 1.22 -18.49
CA ASP A 119 -6.26 2.62 -18.94
C ASP A 119 -4.82 3.13 -19.13
N GLU A 120 -3.97 2.89 -18.12
CA GLU A 120 -2.56 3.24 -18.13
C GLU A 120 -1.72 2.01 -17.84
N LYS A 121 -0.66 1.78 -18.61
CA LYS A 121 0.20 0.59 -18.44
C LYS A 121 1.64 0.99 -18.27
N MET A 122 2.23 0.61 -17.14
CA MET A 122 3.66 0.79 -16.83
C MET A 122 4.16 2.22 -17.01
N VAL A 123 3.42 3.21 -16.45
CA VAL A 123 3.84 4.61 -16.41
C VAL A 123 4.75 4.84 -15.21
N ILE A 124 5.76 5.70 -15.37
CA ILE A 124 6.58 6.13 -14.24
C ILE A 124 5.94 7.33 -13.56
N GLU A 125 5.61 7.17 -12.29
CA GLU A 125 5.20 8.27 -11.42
C GLU A 125 6.37 8.71 -10.54
N LYS A 126 6.67 10.00 -10.61
CA LYS A 126 7.74 10.63 -9.84
C LYS A 126 7.17 11.33 -8.62
N TYR A 127 7.61 10.91 -7.44
CA TYR A 127 7.30 11.53 -6.15
C TYR A 127 8.50 12.34 -5.64
N SER A 128 8.39 12.95 -4.47
CA SER A 128 9.46 13.80 -3.92
C SER A 128 10.81 13.09 -3.75
N HIS A 129 10.80 11.81 -3.35
CA HIS A 129 12.03 11.07 -3.01
C HIS A 129 12.21 9.78 -3.80
N VAL A 130 11.16 9.28 -4.44
CA VAL A 130 11.16 8.02 -5.18
C VAL A 130 10.35 8.14 -6.47
N MET A 131 10.55 7.17 -7.36
CA MET A 131 9.72 6.93 -8.54
C MET A 131 9.26 5.48 -8.55
N HIS A 132 8.09 5.24 -9.11
CA HIS A 132 7.47 3.93 -9.18
C HIS A 132 6.94 3.62 -10.57
N ILE A 133 6.81 2.33 -10.90
CA ILE A 133 5.98 1.87 -12.01
C ILE A 133 4.54 1.79 -11.52
N THR A 134 3.63 2.44 -12.22
CA THR A 134 2.19 2.39 -11.93
C THR A 134 1.42 1.94 -13.15
N SER A 135 0.27 1.32 -12.92
CA SER A 135 -0.72 1.04 -13.95
C SER A 135 -2.12 1.33 -13.41
N SER A 136 -3.06 1.58 -14.29
CA SER A 136 -4.48 1.76 -13.94
C SER A 136 -5.30 0.66 -14.57
N VAL A 137 -5.97 -0.15 -13.75
CA VAL A 137 -6.97 -1.13 -14.19
C VAL A 137 -8.34 -0.58 -13.88
N CYS A 138 -9.20 -0.57 -14.87
CA CYS A 138 -10.56 -0.07 -14.75
C CYS A 138 -11.59 -1.14 -15.16
N GLY A 139 -12.79 -1.03 -14.60
CA GLY A 139 -13.94 -1.82 -14.98
C GLY A 139 -15.23 -1.03 -14.78
N GLU A 140 -16.31 -1.47 -15.38
CA GLU A 140 -17.64 -0.93 -15.13
C GLU A 140 -18.36 -1.83 -14.14
N LEU A 141 -18.81 -1.26 -13.01
CA LEU A 141 -19.52 -1.99 -11.96
C LEU A 141 -20.78 -2.66 -12.55
N GLU A 142 -20.92 -3.96 -12.29
CA GLU A 142 -22.07 -4.74 -12.73
C GLU A 142 -23.36 -4.23 -12.06
N ASP A 143 -24.49 -4.32 -12.75
CA ASP A 143 -25.77 -3.91 -12.21
C ASP A 143 -26.11 -4.71 -10.94
N GLY A 144 -26.56 -4.00 -9.90
CA GLY A 144 -26.82 -4.57 -8.57
C GLY A 144 -25.60 -4.70 -7.67
N LYS A 145 -24.38 -4.46 -8.17
CA LYS A 145 -23.18 -4.33 -7.34
C LYS A 145 -22.99 -2.90 -6.83
N THR A 146 -22.34 -2.78 -5.70
CA THR A 146 -22.07 -1.51 -5.01
C THR A 146 -20.57 -1.29 -4.84
N ALA A 147 -20.18 -0.08 -4.44
CA ALA A 147 -18.81 0.21 -4.06
C ALA A 147 -18.32 -0.70 -2.93
N PHE A 148 -19.20 -1.14 -2.02
CA PHE A 148 -18.86 -2.07 -0.97
C PHE A 148 -18.51 -3.48 -1.51
N ASP A 149 -19.20 -3.94 -2.56
CA ASP A 149 -18.85 -5.20 -3.23
C ASP A 149 -17.47 -5.10 -3.89
N SER A 150 -17.12 -3.94 -4.46
CA SER A 150 -15.79 -3.68 -5.00
C SER A 150 -14.71 -3.77 -3.93
N LEU A 151 -14.94 -3.18 -2.75
CA LEU A 151 -14.00 -3.29 -1.63
C LEU A 151 -13.82 -4.75 -1.20
N LYS A 152 -14.90 -5.51 -1.06
CA LYS A 152 -14.86 -6.94 -0.70
C LYS A 152 -14.10 -7.79 -1.72
N ALA A 153 -14.23 -7.50 -3.01
CA ALA A 153 -13.53 -8.22 -4.07
C ALA A 153 -12.03 -7.96 -4.09
N CYS A 154 -11.63 -6.73 -3.77
CA CYS A 154 -10.22 -6.30 -3.81
C CYS A 154 -9.47 -6.56 -2.50
N LEU A 155 -10.18 -6.75 -1.37
CA LEU A 155 -9.55 -6.95 -0.06
C LEU A 155 -9.22 -8.45 0.19
N PRO A 156 -8.01 -8.76 0.71
CA PRO A 156 -6.85 -7.89 0.85
C PRO A 156 -6.21 -7.56 -0.51
N ALA A 157 -5.50 -6.42 -0.57
CA ALA A 157 -4.77 -6.03 -1.77
C ALA A 157 -3.72 -7.09 -2.16
N GLY A 158 -3.52 -7.28 -3.47
CA GLY A 158 -2.52 -8.20 -3.99
C GLY A 158 -1.10 -7.85 -3.55
N THR A 159 -0.79 -6.55 -3.51
CA THR A 159 0.48 -5.99 -3.03
C THR A 159 0.76 -6.24 -1.55
N LEU A 160 -0.23 -6.71 -0.78
CA LEU A 160 -0.12 -7.04 0.64
C LEU A 160 -0.40 -8.52 0.95
N SER A 161 -0.79 -9.30 -0.04
CA SER A 161 -1.06 -10.75 0.11
C SER A 161 -0.11 -11.59 -0.74
N GLY A 162 -0.32 -11.62 -2.02
CA GLY A 162 0.49 -12.37 -2.99
C GLY A 162 -0.36 -13.06 -4.05
N ALA A 163 0.29 -13.88 -4.86
CA ALA A 163 -0.32 -14.58 -5.98
C ALA A 163 0.07 -16.08 -6.00
N PRO A 164 -0.89 -17.01 -6.05
CA PRO A 164 -2.34 -16.85 -5.93
C PRO A 164 -2.79 -16.38 -4.54
N LYS A 165 -3.75 -15.47 -4.50
CA LYS A 165 -4.14 -14.73 -3.27
C LYS A 165 -4.51 -15.64 -2.10
N ILE A 166 -5.36 -16.64 -2.30
CA ILE A 166 -5.84 -17.51 -1.23
C ILE A 166 -4.70 -18.30 -0.59
N ARG A 167 -3.82 -18.90 -1.41
CA ARG A 167 -2.68 -19.65 -0.88
C ARG A 167 -1.67 -18.75 -0.18
N ALA A 168 -1.43 -17.57 -0.72
CA ALA A 168 -0.59 -16.57 -0.06
C ALA A 168 -1.14 -16.18 1.33
N MET A 169 -2.45 -15.97 1.46
CA MET A 169 -3.08 -15.68 2.75
C MET A 169 -2.94 -16.82 3.76
N GLN A 170 -3.05 -18.09 3.32
CA GLN A 170 -2.82 -19.25 4.18
C GLN A 170 -1.36 -19.27 4.69
N ILE A 171 -0.39 -19.07 3.82
CA ILE A 171 1.04 -19.03 4.19
C ILE A 171 1.31 -17.87 5.18
N ILE A 172 0.70 -16.71 4.97
CA ILE A 172 0.81 -15.56 5.88
C ILE A 172 0.30 -15.94 7.28
N ASP A 173 -0.86 -16.60 7.37
CA ASP A 173 -1.45 -17.02 8.66
C ASP A 173 -0.60 -18.11 9.34
N GLU A 174 0.05 -18.96 8.57
CA GLU A 174 0.97 -20.00 9.06
C GLU A 174 2.29 -19.42 9.61
N ILE A 175 2.82 -18.36 8.98
CA ILE A 175 4.21 -17.86 9.24
C ILE A 175 4.22 -16.65 10.16
N GLU A 176 3.26 -15.70 10.02
CA GLU A 176 3.29 -14.48 10.84
C GLU A 176 2.91 -14.77 12.29
N PRO A 177 3.77 -14.44 13.27
CA PRO A 177 3.51 -14.78 14.69
C PRO A 177 2.40 -13.92 15.31
N THR A 178 1.99 -12.85 14.62
CA THR A 178 0.98 -11.90 15.11
C THR A 178 -0.02 -11.55 14.04
N LYS A 179 -1.29 -11.45 14.39
CA LYS A 179 -2.34 -10.99 13.46
C LYS A 179 -2.08 -9.56 13.01
N ARG A 180 -2.35 -9.27 11.74
CA ARG A 180 -2.05 -7.98 11.08
C ARG A 180 -2.84 -6.80 11.65
N GLY A 181 -4.03 -7.06 12.22
CA GLY A 181 -4.91 -5.97 12.67
C GLY A 181 -5.28 -5.04 11.51
N PRO A 182 -5.05 -3.72 11.62
CA PRO A 182 -5.37 -2.79 10.55
C PRO A 182 -4.41 -2.86 9.35
N TYR A 183 -3.21 -3.43 9.50
CA TYR A 183 -2.21 -3.50 8.43
C TYR A 183 -2.73 -4.32 7.24
N GLY A 184 -2.62 -3.75 6.03
CA GLY A 184 -3.14 -4.36 4.81
C GLY A 184 -4.66 -4.27 4.65
N GLY A 185 -5.36 -3.62 5.59
CA GLY A 185 -6.76 -3.27 5.48
C GLY A 185 -7.00 -2.05 4.59
N ALA A 186 -8.16 -1.41 4.73
CA ALA A 186 -8.52 -0.23 3.97
C ALA A 186 -8.94 0.93 4.87
N VAL A 187 -8.53 2.14 4.50
CA VAL A 187 -9.00 3.40 5.08
C VAL A 187 -9.51 4.30 3.95
N GLY A 188 -10.64 4.95 4.16
CA GLY A 188 -11.21 5.83 3.17
C GLY A 188 -12.64 6.23 3.50
N TYR A 189 -13.42 6.55 2.49
CA TYR A 189 -14.81 6.99 2.65
C TYR A 189 -15.70 6.44 1.54
N PHE A 190 -16.98 6.35 1.89
CA PHE A 190 -18.10 6.20 0.97
C PHE A 190 -18.89 7.50 1.03
N ASP A 191 -19.24 8.04 -0.12
CA ASP A 191 -20.11 9.21 -0.16
C ASP A 191 -21.59 8.82 -0.31
N PHE A 192 -22.47 9.80 -0.19
CA PHE A 192 -23.92 9.61 -0.27
C PHE A 192 -24.42 9.32 -1.69
N PHE A 193 -23.56 9.44 -2.70
CA PHE A 193 -23.87 9.13 -4.11
C PHE A 193 -23.43 7.72 -4.51
N GLY A 194 -22.86 6.95 -3.57
CA GLY A 194 -22.40 5.60 -3.81
C GLY A 194 -20.95 5.50 -4.33
N ASN A 195 -20.23 6.62 -4.39
CA ASN A 195 -18.81 6.62 -4.70
C ASN A 195 -17.98 6.15 -3.50
N MET A 196 -16.78 5.70 -3.76
CA MET A 196 -15.82 5.28 -2.74
C MET A 196 -14.41 5.66 -3.14
N ASN A 197 -13.62 6.08 -2.15
CA ASN A 197 -12.18 6.23 -2.34
C ASN A 197 -11.47 5.70 -1.10
N THR A 198 -10.67 4.63 -1.28
CA THR A 198 -9.98 3.94 -0.20
C THR A 198 -8.50 3.72 -0.54
N CYS A 199 -7.66 3.79 0.48
CA CYS A 199 -6.25 3.42 0.39
C CYS A 199 -5.96 2.15 1.18
N ILE A 200 -4.86 1.50 0.87
CA ILE A 200 -4.33 0.38 1.66
C ILE A 200 -3.77 0.92 2.98
N THR A 201 -4.08 0.25 4.10
CA THR A 201 -3.54 0.63 5.41
C THR A 201 -2.10 0.15 5.53
N ILE A 202 -1.19 0.89 4.92
CA ILE A 202 0.27 0.77 5.01
C ILE A 202 0.88 2.11 5.40
N ARG A 203 2.16 2.12 5.75
CA ARG A 203 2.82 3.34 6.24
C ARG A 203 1.99 4.01 7.34
N THR A 204 1.51 3.17 8.28
CA THR A 204 0.54 3.54 9.31
C THR A 204 1.09 3.18 10.68
N ILE A 205 0.94 4.11 11.62
CA ILE A 205 1.22 3.93 13.04
C ILE A 205 -0.11 3.68 13.73
N LEU A 206 -0.21 2.57 14.47
CA LEU A 206 -1.30 2.31 15.42
C LEU A 206 -0.83 2.67 16.81
N ILE A 207 -1.55 3.56 17.49
CA ILE A 207 -1.28 3.91 18.90
C ILE A 207 -2.41 3.37 19.78
N LYS A 208 -2.00 2.66 20.83
CA LYS A 208 -2.87 2.20 21.92
C LYS A 208 -2.23 2.52 23.26
N GLY A 209 -2.84 3.45 24.01
CA GLY A 209 -2.18 4.02 25.19
C GLY A 209 -0.87 4.70 24.78
N ASN A 210 0.23 4.29 25.39
CA ASN A 210 1.58 4.77 25.07
C ASN A 210 2.34 3.86 24.10
N ASP A 211 1.75 2.73 23.70
CA ASP A 211 2.37 1.82 22.75
C ASP A 211 2.09 2.26 21.31
N ALA A 212 3.11 2.38 20.50
CA ALA A 212 3.05 2.63 19.07
C ALA A 212 3.49 1.38 18.29
N TYR A 213 2.66 0.95 17.34
CA TYR A 213 2.89 -0.23 16.51
C TYR A 213 2.99 0.20 15.04
N ILE A 214 4.01 -0.30 14.37
CA ILE A 214 4.24 -0.11 12.94
C ILE A 214 4.40 -1.50 12.33
N GLN A 215 3.73 -1.75 11.20
CA GLN A 215 3.91 -3.02 10.47
C GLN A 215 4.34 -2.73 9.04
N ALA A 216 5.31 -3.50 8.56
CA ALA A 216 5.84 -3.39 7.22
C ALA A 216 6.18 -4.79 6.70
N GLY A 217 5.98 -5.00 5.40
CA GLY A 217 6.23 -6.26 4.73
C GLY A 217 7.04 -6.09 3.46
N ALA A 218 7.60 -7.20 2.99
CA ALA A 218 8.28 -7.32 1.72
C ALA A 218 7.69 -8.49 0.91
N GLY A 219 7.71 -8.36 -0.40
CA GLY A 219 7.27 -9.39 -1.35
C GLY A 219 8.34 -10.44 -1.53
N ILE A 220 8.06 -11.67 -1.09
CA ILE A 220 8.98 -12.79 -1.18
C ILE A 220 8.69 -13.58 -2.45
N VAL A 221 9.70 -13.72 -3.29
CA VAL A 221 9.73 -14.52 -4.51
C VAL A 221 10.86 -15.55 -4.46
N ALA A 222 10.93 -16.44 -5.45
CA ALA A 222 11.95 -17.51 -5.47
C ALA A 222 13.40 -17.00 -5.36
N ASP A 223 13.68 -15.84 -5.96
CA ASP A 223 15.01 -15.23 -5.98
C ASP A 223 15.24 -14.21 -4.86
N SER A 224 14.33 -14.11 -3.88
CA SER A 224 14.47 -13.20 -2.74
C SER A 224 15.66 -13.61 -1.86
N ILE A 225 16.39 -12.59 -1.40
CA ILE A 225 17.51 -12.74 -0.45
C ILE A 225 16.99 -12.27 0.93
N PRO A 226 16.90 -13.17 1.93
CA PRO A 226 16.25 -12.88 3.22
C PRO A 226 16.72 -11.59 3.90
N GLU A 227 18.03 -11.33 3.88
CA GLU A 227 18.62 -10.14 4.50
C GLU A 227 18.14 -8.85 3.82
N ARG A 228 18.03 -8.85 2.49
CA ARG A 228 17.55 -7.69 1.72
C ARG A 228 16.07 -7.43 1.97
N GLU A 229 15.26 -8.48 2.00
CA GLU A 229 13.83 -8.36 2.27
C GLU A 229 13.57 -7.88 3.71
N TYR A 230 14.37 -8.36 4.67
CA TYR A 230 14.34 -7.84 6.04
C TYR A 230 14.70 -6.34 6.08
N GLU A 231 15.79 -5.94 5.43
CA GLU A 231 16.20 -4.53 5.35
C GLU A 231 15.14 -3.66 4.69
N GLU A 232 14.44 -4.17 3.68
CA GLU A 232 13.34 -3.47 3.03
C GLU A 232 12.21 -3.16 4.03
N THR A 233 11.81 -4.13 4.86
CA THR A 233 10.78 -3.89 5.90
C THR A 233 11.22 -2.86 6.91
N VAL A 234 12.49 -2.89 7.35
CA VAL A 234 13.08 -1.89 8.26
C VAL A 234 13.06 -0.51 7.61
N ASN A 235 13.46 -0.40 6.35
CA ASN A 235 13.48 0.87 5.61
C ASN A 235 12.06 1.47 5.46
N LYS A 236 11.06 0.62 5.22
CA LYS A 236 9.65 1.03 5.17
C LYS A 236 9.13 1.56 6.52
N ALA A 237 9.66 1.09 7.64
CA ALA A 237 9.28 1.55 8.98
C ALA A 237 10.01 2.83 9.43
N LYS A 238 11.22 3.10 8.92
CA LYS A 238 12.09 4.18 9.36
C LYS A 238 11.43 5.56 9.37
N GLY A 239 10.69 5.90 8.31
CA GLY A 239 10.02 7.21 8.20
C GLY A 239 8.98 7.43 9.30
N LEU A 240 8.26 6.36 9.67
CA LEU A 240 7.25 6.38 10.72
C LEU A 240 7.89 6.49 12.12
N LEU A 241 8.95 5.73 12.37
CA LEU A 241 9.73 5.82 13.61
C LEU A 241 10.34 7.21 13.77
N LYS A 242 10.86 7.78 12.68
CA LYS A 242 11.42 9.14 12.69
C LYS A 242 10.36 10.20 12.99
N ALA A 243 9.12 10.01 12.52
CA ALA A 243 8.02 10.93 12.86
C ALA A 243 7.72 10.92 14.37
N ILE A 244 7.73 9.76 15.00
CA ILE A 244 7.57 9.63 16.47
C ILE A 244 8.70 10.34 17.19
N GLU A 245 9.96 10.05 16.85
CA GLU A 245 11.14 10.65 17.45
C GLU A 245 11.13 12.18 17.39
N ILE A 246 10.76 12.75 16.24
CA ILE A 246 10.69 14.21 16.09
C ILE A 246 9.54 14.78 16.93
N ALA A 247 8.38 14.12 16.95
CA ALA A 247 7.23 14.60 17.73
C ALA A 247 7.53 14.60 19.24
N GLU A 248 8.27 13.61 19.75
CA GLU A 248 8.73 13.58 21.16
C GLU A 248 9.62 14.76 21.51
N LYS A 249 10.54 15.13 20.60
CA LYS A 249 11.42 16.31 20.81
C LYS A 249 10.67 17.65 20.75
N MET A 250 9.46 17.68 20.20
CA MET A 250 8.63 18.90 20.17
C MET A 250 7.79 19.09 21.43
N THR A 251 7.63 18.05 22.24
CA THR A 251 6.80 18.04 23.45
C THR A 251 7.62 18.18 24.75
N GLY A 252 8.92 18.10 24.69
CA GLY A 252 9.87 18.40 25.76
C GLY A 252 10.46 19.79 25.60
#